data_3f209594f6cbc999ab0a8b25f87641f0
#
_entry.id   3f209594f6cbc999ab0a8b25f87641f0
#
_cell.length_a   1.000
_cell.length_b   1.000
_cell.length_c   1.000
_cell.angle_alpha   90.00
_cell.angle_beta   90.00
_cell.angle_gamma   90.00
#
_symmetry.space_group_name_H-M   'P 1'
#
loop_
_entity.id
_entity.type
_entity.pdbx_description
1 polymer ?
#
loop_
_entity_poly.entity_id
_entity_poly.type
_entity_poly.pdbx_seq_one_letter_code
_entity_poly.pdbx_strand_id
1 'polypeptide(L)'
;MSNKIKYNLKNVHAAIMTHTEDGGYSYETPVPIPGAVNLSLDAEGDTSPFYADGIVYFRAVSNNGYSGDLEIALVPDWFREKILKEVKDNNGVLIESNTDIEPVYFALLFEFDGDKKSIRHVMYNCSVSSRPTVEGKTKEESIEPGTETLSLKADAREDGLIKARTGSDTVDKTYQDWYKSVYVPEVTAEAQG
;
A
#
# COMPACT_ATOMS: atom_id res chain seq x y z
N MET A 1 -25.39 9.22 0.31
CA MET A 1 -24.80 10.25 -0.57
C MET A 1 -23.29 10.06 -0.61
N SER A 2 -22.70 9.99 -1.81
CA SER A 2 -21.25 9.86 -2.00
C SER A 2 -20.50 11.13 -1.65
N ASN A 3 -19.21 11.00 -1.29
CA ASN A 3 -18.32 12.13 -1.10
C ASN A 3 -18.09 12.88 -2.43
N LYS A 4 -17.89 14.19 -2.35
CA LYS A 4 -17.53 15.04 -3.48
C LYS A 4 -16.03 15.35 -3.54
N ILE A 5 -15.36 15.31 -2.38
CA ILE A 5 -13.93 15.61 -2.23
C ILE A 5 -13.27 14.57 -1.32
N LYS A 6 -11.96 14.45 -1.44
CA LYS A 6 -11.09 13.73 -0.49
C LYS A 6 -9.91 14.63 -0.12
N TYR A 7 -9.47 14.54 1.12
CA TYR A 7 -8.34 15.30 1.66
C TYR A 7 -7.78 14.59 2.88
N ASN A 8 -6.68 15.07 3.46
CA ASN A 8 -6.13 14.60 4.72
C ASN A 8 -5.89 13.09 4.79
N LEU A 9 -4.69 12.66 4.39
CA LEU A 9 -4.22 11.27 4.58
C LEU A 9 -4.07 10.97 6.07
N LYS A 10 -4.58 9.83 6.52
CA LYS A 10 -4.41 9.34 7.89
C LYS A 10 -4.60 7.83 8.02
N ASN A 11 -4.36 7.32 9.23
CA ASN A 11 -4.56 5.90 9.58
C ASN A 11 -3.83 4.94 8.63
N VAL A 12 -2.58 5.26 8.27
CA VAL A 12 -1.76 4.35 7.48
C VAL A 12 -1.34 3.16 8.32
N HIS A 13 -1.59 1.95 7.83
CA HIS A 13 -1.24 0.68 8.47
C HIS A 13 -0.64 -0.26 7.44
N ALA A 14 0.21 -1.18 7.90
CA ALA A 14 0.63 -2.32 7.09
C ALA A 14 0.32 -3.64 7.80
N ALA A 15 -0.01 -4.66 7.02
CA ALA A 15 -0.28 -6.01 7.48
C ALA A 15 0.53 -7.00 6.62
N ILE A 16 1.46 -7.71 7.22
CA ILE A 16 2.31 -8.66 6.48
C ILE A 16 1.43 -9.73 5.84
N MET A 17 1.69 -10.00 4.57
CA MET A 17 1.02 -11.04 3.80
C MET A 17 1.83 -12.34 3.85
N THR A 18 1.15 -13.45 4.05
CA THR A 18 1.74 -14.80 3.98
C THR A 18 0.91 -15.65 3.05
N HIS A 19 1.60 -16.53 2.31
CA HIS A 19 0.93 -17.57 1.53
C HIS A 19 0.52 -18.71 2.46
N THR A 20 -0.70 -19.20 2.29
CA THR A 20 -1.18 -20.39 3.00
C THR A 20 -0.86 -21.65 2.21
N GLU A 21 -0.79 -22.82 2.89
CA GLU A 21 -0.50 -24.10 2.24
C GLU A 21 -1.52 -24.47 1.16
N ASP A 22 -2.73 -23.94 1.23
CA ASP A 22 -3.82 -24.15 0.26
C ASP A 22 -3.69 -23.26 -0.99
N GLY A 23 -2.60 -22.49 -1.12
CA GLY A 23 -2.41 -21.51 -2.21
C GLY A 23 -3.20 -20.21 -2.02
N GLY A 24 -3.76 -19.98 -0.84
CA GLY A 24 -4.45 -18.73 -0.48
C GLY A 24 -3.51 -17.70 0.13
N TYR A 25 -4.12 -16.61 0.60
CA TYR A 25 -3.41 -15.50 1.24
C TYR A 25 -3.98 -15.23 2.63
N SER A 26 -3.11 -15.03 3.59
CA SER A 26 -3.46 -14.55 4.92
C SER A 26 -2.69 -13.27 5.25
N TYR A 27 -3.23 -12.47 6.14
CA TYR A 27 -2.62 -11.22 6.58
C TYR A 27 -2.53 -11.20 8.10
N GLU A 28 -1.41 -10.72 8.59
CA GLU A 28 -1.29 -10.38 10.02
C GLU A 28 -2.24 -9.24 10.38
N THR A 29 -2.44 -9.01 11.68
CA THR A 29 -3.20 -7.84 12.14
C THR A 29 -2.52 -6.55 11.65
N PRO A 30 -3.30 -5.61 11.08
CA PRO A 30 -2.75 -4.33 10.63
C PRO A 30 -2.07 -3.57 11.76
N VAL A 31 -0.81 -3.16 11.54
CA VAL A 31 0.00 -2.39 12.48
C VAL A 31 0.12 -0.95 11.97
N PRO A 32 -0.12 0.08 12.80
CA PRO A 32 -0.08 1.46 12.38
C PRO A 32 1.33 1.92 11.97
N ILE A 33 1.38 2.76 10.93
CA ILE A 33 2.54 3.55 10.50
C ILE A 33 2.21 5.02 10.80
N PRO A 34 2.58 5.52 11.98
CA PRO A 34 2.25 6.88 12.37
C PRO A 34 3.10 7.92 11.60
N GLY A 35 2.59 9.13 11.48
CA GLY A 35 3.33 10.24 10.89
C GLY A 35 3.28 10.30 9.36
N ALA A 36 2.27 9.72 8.73
CA ALA A 36 2.07 9.83 7.28
C ALA A 36 1.83 11.30 6.87
N VAL A 37 2.61 11.76 5.90
CA VAL A 37 2.58 13.12 5.36
C VAL A 37 1.92 13.13 3.99
N ASN A 38 2.37 12.26 3.10
CA ASN A 38 1.86 12.16 1.74
C ASN A 38 1.87 10.71 1.24
N LEU A 39 0.91 10.36 0.40
CA LEU A 39 0.86 9.11 -0.34
C LEU A 39 0.46 9.40 -1.77
N SER A 40 1.33 9.06 -2.71
CA SER A 40 1.06 9.14 -4.14
C SER A 40 1.31 7.78 -4.77
N LEU A 41 0.27 7.16 -5.31
CA LEU A 41 0.33 5.88 -6.01
C LEU A 41 -0.27 6.05 -7.40
N ASP A 42 0.56 5.95 -8.41
CA ASP A 42 0.17 6.03 -9.81
C ASP A 42 -0.17 4.65 -10.37
N ALA A 43 -1.24 4.58 -11.16
CA ALA A 43 -1.64 3.33 -11.79
C ALA A 43 -0.63 2.93 -12.87
N GLU A 44 -0.19 1.69 -12.85
CA GLU A 44 0.63 1.08 -13.89
C GLU A 44 -0.24 0.25 -14.83
N GLY A 45 -0.11 0.49 -16.12
CA GLY A 45 -0.84 -0.26 -17.12
C GLY A 45 -0.38 0.13 -18.52
N ASP A 46 -0.54 -0.78 -19.45
CA ASP A 46 -0.14 -0.55 -20.82
C ASP A 46 -1.34 -0.77 -21.77
N THR A 47 -1.29 -0.08 -22.89
CA THR A 47 -2.28 -0.22 -23.95
C THR A 47 -1.57 -0.66 -25.22
N SER A 48 -1.75 -1.91 -25.60
CA SER A 48 -1.16 -2.49 -26.83
C SER A 48 -2.18 -2.49 -27.97
N PRO A 49 -2.04 -1.60 -28.95
CA PRO A 49 -2.88 -1.65 -30.14
C PRO A 49 -2.36 -2.72 -31.12
N PHE A 50 -3.25 -3.55 -31.62
CA PHE A 50 -2.98 -4.42 -32.74
C PHE A 50 -3.57 -3.80 -34.01
N TYR A 51 -2.72 -3.65 -35.03
CA TYR A 51 -3.08 -3.05 -36.31
C TYR A 51 -3.33 -4.13 -37.36
N ALA A 52 -4.45 -4.04 -38.07
CA ALA A 52 -4.75 -4.80 -39.25
C ALA A 52 -5.42 -3.88 -40.27
N ASP A 53 -5.19 -4.10 -41.57
CA ASP A 53 -5.73 -3.28 -42.67
C ASP A 53 -5.49 -1.76 -42.52
N GLY A 54 -4.38 -1.37 -41.88
CA GLY A 54 -4.01 0.03 -41.68
C GLY A 54 -4.77 0.76 -40.58
N ILE A 55 -5.57 0.07 -39.79
CA ILE A 55 -6.33 0.62 -38.64
C ILE A 55 -6.05 -0.14 -37.36
N VAL A 56 -6.34 0.47 -36.19
CA VAL A 56 -6.33 -0.26 -34.91
C VAL A 56 -7.48 -1.25 -34.92
N TYR A 57 -7.16 -2.52 -35.09
CA TYR A 57 -8.14 -3.60 -35.17
C TYR A 57 -8.55 -4.13 -33.80
N PHE A 58 -7.60 -4.18 -32.86
CA PHE A 58 -7.82 -4.60 -31.48
C PHE A 58 -6.95 -3.77 -30.53
N ARG A 59 -7.41 -3.56 -29.31
CA ARG A 59 -6.66 -2.89 -28.27
C ARG A 59 -6.75 -3.69 -26.98
N ALA A 60 -5.60 -4.19 -26.51
CA ALA A 60 -5.48 -4.77 -25.19
C ALA A 60 -5.12 -3.68 -24.17
N VAL A 61 -5.74 -3.73 -23.00
CA VAL A 61 -5.43 -2.86 -21.85
C VAL A 61 -5.04 -3.77 -20.70
N SER A 62 -3.87 -3.51 -20.09
CA SER A 62 -3.42 -4.20 -18.88
C SER A 62 -3.56 -3.29 -17.67
N ASN A 63 -3.82 -3.87 -16.50
CA ASN A 63 -3.73 -3.20 -15.21
C ASN A 63 -2.66 -3.94 -14.40
N ASN A 64 -1.47 -3.34 -14.32
CA ASN A 64 -0.28 -3.95 -13.70
C ASN A 64 -0.10 -3.53 -12.24
N GLY A 65 -1.10 -2.87 -11.64
CA GLY A 65 -1.05 -2.42 -10.27
C GLY A 65 -0.74 -0.94 -10.13
N TYR A 66 0.01 -0.59 -9.12
CA TYR A 66 0.35 0.79 -8.75
C TYR A 66 1.79 0.87 -8.28
N SER A 67 2.45 1.99 -8.54
CA SER A 67 3.73 2.34 -7.93
C SER A 67 3.73 3.77 -7.44
N GLY A 68 4.60 4.10 -6.51
CA GLY A 68 4.71 5.45 -5.99
C GLY A 68 5.34 5.52 -4.61
N ASP A 69 5.07 6.61 -3.91
CA ASP A 69 5.79 6.97 -2.71
C ASP A 69 4.87 7.21 -1.52
N LEU A 70 5.29 6.72 -0.36
CA LEU A 70 4.74 7.04 0.95
C LEU A 70 5.78 7.87 1.72
N GLU A 71 5.45 9.14 1.97
CA GLU A 71 6.23 10.04 2.80
C GLU A 71 5.69 10.01 4.23
N ILE A 72 6.57 9.75 5.19
CA ILE A 72 6.27 9.68 6.62
C ILE A 72 7.31 10.43 7.43
N ALA A 73 6.94 10.88 8.62
CA ALA A 73 7.84 11.60 9.50
C ALA A 73 9.05 10.76 9.91
N LEU A 74 8.83 9.47 10.21
CA LEU A 74 9.86 8.50 10.54
C LEU A 74 9.35 7.09 10.32
N VAL A 75 10.12 6.23 9.65
CA VAL A 75 9.79 4.81 9.47
C VAL A 75 9.91 4.09 10.81
N PRO A 76 8.83 3.45 11.32
CA PRO A 76 8.87 2.77 12.62
C PRO A 76 9.83 1.58 12.64
N ASP A 77 10.47 1.33 13.78
CA ASP A 77 11.44 0.23 13.97
C ASP A 77 10.84 -1.13 13.57
N TRP A 78 9.58 -1.41 13.94
CA TRP A 78 8.94 -2.66 13.57
C TRP A 78 8.86 -2.87 12.05
N PHE A 79 8.64 -1.78 11.27
CA PHE A 79 8.60 -1.84 9.80
C PHE A 79 10.00 -2.11 9.25
N ARG A 80 11.02 -1.49 9.83
CA ARG A 80 12.43 -1.74 9.49
C ARG A 80 12.81 -3.19 9.76
N GLU A 81 12.50 -3.71 10.95
CA GLU A 81 12.83 -5.10 11.32
C GLU A 81 12.05 -6.13 10.49
N LYS A 82 10.73 -5.97 10.35
CA LYS A 82 9.88 -7.01 9.75
C LYS A 82 9.77 -6.93 8.24
N ILE A 83 9.68 -5.73 7.67
CA ILE A 83 9.45 -5.53 6.24
C ILE A 83 10.76 -5.22 5.51
N LEU A 84 11.58 -4.31 6.03
CA LEU A 84 12.88 -4.01 5.44
C LEU A 84 13.98 -5.01 5.83
N LYS A 85 13.70 -5.94 6.77
CA LYS A 85 14.64 -6.97 7.23
C LYS A 85 15.94 -6.41 7.80
N GLU A 86 15.88 -5.25 8.45
CA GLU A 86 16.98 -4.78 9.28
C GLU A 86 17.10 -5.67 10.53
N VAL A 87 18.32 -5.96 10.93
CA VAL A 87 18.62 -6.83 12.07
C VAL A 87 18.95 -5.97 13.28
N LYS A 88 18.24 -6.21 14.39
CA LYS A 88 18.57 -5.56 15.66
C LYS A 88 19.63 -6.36 16.39
N ASP A 89 20.75 -5.73 16.73
CA ASP A 89 21.82 -6.35 17.50
C ASP A 89 21.51 -6.41 19.02
N ASN A 90 22.42 -7.01 19.77
CA ASN A 90 22.28 -7.14 21.24
C ASN A 90 22.32 -5.78 21.98
N ASN A 91 22.77 -4.73 21.32
CA ASN A 91 22.82 -3.36 21.85
C ASN A 91 21.57 -2.53 21.46
N GLY A 92 20.67 -3.11 20.70
CA GLY A 92 19.46 -2.44 20.21
C GLY A 92 19.68 -1.59 18.96
N VAL A 93 20.79 -1.76 18.26
CA VAL A 93 21.11 -1.04 17.01
C VAL A 93 20.51 -1.80 15.82
N LEU A 94 19.78 -1.06 14.98
CA LEU A 94 19.25 -1.60 13.71
C LEU A 94 20.35 -1.55 12.65
N ILE A 95 20.59 -2.68 12.02
CA ILE A 95 21.67 -2.89 11.04
C ILE A 95 21.03 -3.26 9.70
N GLU A 96 21.29 -2.46 8.69
CA GLU A 96 21.01 -2.78 7.30
C GLU A 96 22.25 -3.42 6.67
N SER A 97 22.07 -4.54 5.98
CA SER A 97 23.17 -5.23 5.30
C SER A 97 22.82 -5.45 3.82
N ASN A 98 23.84 -5.53 2.98
CA ASN A 98 23.72 -5.88 1.56
C ASN A 98 23.63 -7.41 1.40
N THR A 99 22.62 -8.02 1.97
CA THR A 99 22.31 -9.44 1.75
C THR A 99 21.14 -9.53 0.79
N ASP A 100 21.14 -10.53 -0.08
CA ASP A 100 19.99 -10.85 -0.93
C ASP A 100 18.82 -11.24 -0.04
N ILE A 101 17.88 -10.30 0.13
CA ILE A 101 16.71 -10.47 0.97
C ILE A 101 15.51 -10.60 0.06
N GLU A 102 14.76 -11.67 0.22
CA GLU A 102 13.45 -11.78 -0.45
C GLU A 102 12.52 -10.66 0.03
N PRO A 103 11.84 -9.99 -0.91
CA PRO A 103 10.91 -8.91 -0.54
C PRO A 103 9.79 -9.44 0.34
N VAL A 104 9.46 -8.67 1.37
CA VAL A 104 8.29 -8.96 2.20
C VAL A 104 7.09 -8.26 1.59
N TYR A 105 6.05 -9.04 1.33
CA TYR A 105 4.80 -8.52 0.82
C TYR A 105 3.85 -8.19 1.97
N PHE A 106 3.07 -7.13 1.82
CA PHE A 106 2.13 -6.68 2.83
C PHE A 106 0.92 -5.97 2.22
N ALA A 107 -0.17 -5.93 2.96
CA ALA A 107 -1.28 -5.05 2.64
C ALA A 107 -1.03 -3.66 3.23
N LEU A 108 -1.22 -2.60 2.43
CA LEU A 108 -1.18 -1.22 2.87
C LEU A 108 -2.61 -0.69 3.02
N LEU A 109 -2.98 -0.29 4.23
CA LEU A 109 -4.28 0.29 4.53
C LEU A 109 -4.10 1.78 4.86
N PHE A 110 -5.01 2.61 4.36
CA PHE A 110 -5.00 4.04 4.61
C PHE A 110 -6.38 4.65 4.39
N GLU A 111 -6.57 5.86 4.84
CA GLU A 111 -7.82 6.58 4.57
C GLU A 111 -7.59 8.05 4.23
N PHE A 112 -8.52 8.57 3.46
CA PHE A 112 -8.68 9.99 3.21
C PHE A 112 -9.98 10.46 3.83
N ASP A 113 -9.95 11.64 4.44
CA ASP A 113 -11.19 12.29 4.84
C ASP A 113 -12.02 12.66 3.61
N GLY A 114 -13.32 12.58 3.75
CA GLY A 114 -14.28 13.06 2.78
C GLY A 114 -15.22 14.09 3.40
N ASP A 115 -15.97 14.79 2.57
CA ASP A 115 -16.97 15.76 3.04
C ASP A 115 -18.16 15.09 3.77
N LYS A 116 -18.33 13.79 3.65
CA LYS A 116 -19.40 13.00 4.33
C LYS A 116 -18.82 11.93 5.24
N LYS A 117 -17.94 11.08 4.74
CA LYS A 117 -17.37 9.94 5.46
C LYS A 117 -15.96 9.68 4.94
N SER A 118 -15.04 9.30 5.80
CA SER A 118 -13.70 8.95 5.36
C SER A 118 -13.74 7.75 4.42
N ILE A 119 -12.91 7.79 3.38
CA ILE A 119 -12.78 6.71 2.40
C ILE A 119 -11.57 5.88 2.81
N ARG A 120 -11.80 4.64 3.18
CA ARG A 120 -10.77 3.69 3.57
C ARG A 120 -10.34 2.86 2.38
N HIS A 121 -9.04 2.67 2.24
CA HIS A 121 -8.43 1.94 1.15
C HIS A 121 -7.60 0.79 1.68
N VAL A 122 -7.43 -0.24 0.88
CA VAL A 122 -6.43 -1.29 1.04
C VAL A 122 -5.83 -1.63 -0.32
N MET A 123 -4.50 -1.72 -0.35
CA MET A 123 -3.71 -2.30 -1.44
C MET A 123 -3.22 -3.65 -0.93
N TYR A 124 -3.47 -4.75 -1.66
CA TYR A 124 -3.33 -6.10 -1.11
C TYR A 124 -1.93 -6.69 -1.17
N ASN A 125 -1.16 -6.35 -2.19
CA ASN A 125 0.14 -6.97 -2.46
C ASN A 125 1.19 -5.90 -2.69
N CYS A 126 1.54 -5.19 -1.61
CA CYS A 126 2.57 -4.15 -1.63
C CYS A 126 3.94 -4.73 -1.30
N SER A 127 4.96 -4.15 -1.89
CA SER A 127 6.37 -4.34 -1.54
C SER A 127 7.10 -3.01 -1.53
N VAL A 128 8.22 -2.94 -0.81
CA VAL A 128 9.11 -1.78 -0.84
C VAL A 128 10.09 -1.95 -1.99
N SER A 129 10.10 -1.02 -2.93
CA SER A 129 10.96 -1.07 -4.11
C SER A 129 12.32 -0.40 -3.89
N SER A 130 12.40 0.56 -2.96
CA SER A 130 13.68 1.15 -2.52
C SER A 130 13.68 1.48 -1.04
N ARG A 131 14.87 1.47 -0.45
CA ARG A 131 15.08 1.83 0.96
C ARG A 131 14.65 3.25 1.24
N PRO A 132 14.28 3.56 2.51
CA PRO A 132 13.93 4.92 2.90
C PRO A 132 15.04 5.90 2.62
N THR A 133 14.70 7.12 2.23
CA THR A 133 15.66 8.22 2.10
C THR A 133 16.23 8.58 3.47
N VAL A 134 17.52 8.94 3.50
CA VAL A 134 18.17 9.49 4.69
C VAL A 134 18.44 10.97 4.43
N GLU A 135 17.60 11.82 5.03
CA GLU A 135 17.69 13.27 4.86
C GLU A 135 17.56 13.99 6.20
N GLY A 136 18.28 15.07 6.36
CA GLY A 136 18.18 15.93 7.54
C GLY A 136 18.72 17.32 7.26
N LYS A 137 18.10 18.34 7.84
CA LYS A 137 18.53 19.74 7.75
C LYS A 137 19.02 20.25 9.10
N THR A 138 20.03 21.10 9.09
CA THR A 138 20.47 21.81 10.29
C THR A 138 19.39 22.79 10.74
N LYS A 139 19.14 22.81 12.04
CA LYS A 139 18.23 23.81 12.64
C LYS A 139 18.82 25.22 12.44
N GLU A 140 17.99 26.09 11.88
CA GLU A 140 18.25 27.53 11.81
C GLU A 140 17.40 28.27 12.87
N GLU A 141 16.66 29.30 12.49
CA GLU A 141 15.77 30.03 13.42
C GLU A 141 14.52 29.21 13.79
N SER A 142 14.05 28.38 12.85
CA SER A 142 12.92 27.45 13.04
C SER A 142 13.36 25.99 12.90
N ILE A 143 12.57 25.06 13.45
CA ILE A 143 12.75 23.62 13.22
C ILE A 143 11.95 23.25 11.97
N GLU A 144 12.63 22.75 10.95
CA GLU A 144 12.01 22.09 9.80
C GLU A 144 12.19 20.57 9.94
N PRO A 145 11.15 19.83 10.34
CA PRO A 145 11.25 18.38 10.46
C PRO A 145 11.55 17.75 9.08
N GLY A 146 12.53 16.84 9.06
CA GLY A 146 12.75 15.98 7.89
C GLY A 146 11.69 14.89 7.83
N THR A 147 11.56 14.28 6.66
CA THR A 147 10.68 13.12 6.40
C THR A 147 11.47 12.00 5.74
N GLU A 148 10.97 10.78 5.85
CA GLU A 148 11.50 9.63 5.13
C GLU A 148 10.50 9.19 4.07
N THR A 149 10.99 8.86 2.89
CA THR A 149 10.15 8.41 1.77
C THR A 149 10.41 6.94 1.47
N LEU A 150 9.35 6.15 1.48
CA LEU A 150 9.33 4.75 1.05
C LEU A 150 8.77 4.67 -0.36
N SER A 151 9.56 4.18 -1.31
CA SER A 151 9.02 3.85 -2.64
C SER A 151 8.36 2.47 -2.59
N LEU A 152 7.11 2.43 -3.01
CA LEU A 152 6.23 1.27 -2.92
C LEU A 152 5.80 0.79 -4.29
N LYS A 153 5.61 -0.51 -4.40
CA LYS A 153 4.93 -1.15 -5.52
C LYS A 153 3.76 -1.98 -4.99
N ALA A 154 2.63 -1.92 -5.65
CA ALA A 154 1.43 -2.68 -5.34
C ALA A 154 1.01 -3.47 -6.57
N ASP A 155 1.46 -4.69 -6.66
CA ASP A 155 1.17 -5.61 -7.77
C ASP A 155 -0.19 -6.29 -7.56
N ALA A 156 -0.72 -6.89 -8.63
CA ALA A 156 -1.84 -7.79 -8.50
C ALA A 156 -1.42 -9.06 -7.74
N ARG A 157 -2.31 -9.58 -6.88
CA ARG A 157 -2.17 -10.95 -6.37
C ARG A 157 -2.42 -11.95 -7.52
N GLU A 158 -2.04 -13.21 -7.33
CA GLU A 158 -2.28 -14.27 -8.33
C GLU A 158 -3.77 -14.47 -8.66
N ASP A 159 -4.66 -14.16 -7.71
CA ASP A 159 -6.11 -14.13 -7.91
C ASP A 159 -6.63 -12.86 -8.61
N GLY A 160 -5.73 -11.97 -9.03
CA GLY A 160 -6.03 -10.72 -9.72
C GLY A 160 -6.43 -9.55 -8.81
N LEU A 161 -6.46 -9.74 -7.49
CA LEU A 161 -6.87 -8.70 -6.56
C LEU A 161 -5.74 -7.66 -6.35
N ILE A 162 -6.03 -6.38 -6.58
CA ILE A 162 -5.06 -5.29 -6.43
C ILE A 162 -5.44 -4.41 -5.24
N LYS A 163 -6.67 -3.88 -5.23
CA LYS A 163 -7.12 -2.93 -4.19
C LYS A 163 -8.61 -3.03 -3.92
N ALA A 164 -9.01 -2.57 -2.73
CA ALA A 164 -10.40 -2.26 -2.43
C ALA A 164 -10.51 -0.91 -1.72
N ARG A 165 -11.70 -0.35 -1.74
CA ARG A 165 -12.03 0.87 -0.99
C ARG A 165 -13.45 0.84 -0.48
N THR A 166 -13.72 1.55 0.60
CA THR A 166 -15.07 1.72 1.10
C THR A 166 -15.87 2.69 0.22
N GLY A 167 -17.14 2.40 0.01
CA GLY A 167 -18.11 3.25 -0.65
C GLY A 167 -19.10 3.87 0.35
N SER A 168 -20.09 4.63 -0.18
CA SER A 168 -21.16 5.25 0.64
C SER A 168 -22.06 4.22 1.32
N ASP A 169 -22.19 3.06 0.75
CA ASP A 169 -23.07 1.93 1.08
C ASP A 169 -22.32 0.75 1.71
N THR A 170 -21.03 0.93 2.02
CA THR A 170 -20.27 -0.07 2.78
C THR A 170 -20.95 -0.32 4.12
N VAL A 171 -21.20 -1.60 4.41
CA VAL A 171 -21.83 -2.07 5.64
C VAL A 171 -21.05 -1.56 6.87
N ASP A 172 -21.74 -1.06 7.87
CA ASP A 172 -21.12 -0.42 9.04
C ASP A 172 -20.15 -1.36 9.77
N LYS A 173 -20.45 -2.64 9.89
CA LYS A 173 -19.54 -3.62 10.50
C LYS A 173 -18.22 -3.70 9.73
N THR A 174 -18.25 -3.87 8.41
CA THR A 174 -17.07 -3.90 7.56
C THR A 174 -16.26 -2.60 7.67
N TYR A 175 -16.95 -1.46 7.71
CA TYR A 175 -16.30 -0.18 7.88
C TYR A 175 -15.61 -0.06 9.25
N GLN A 176 -16.24 -0.47 10.34
CA GLN A 176 -15.68 -0.39 11.69
C GLN A 176 -14.49 -1.35 11.90
N ASP A 177 -14.54 -2.51 11.26
CA ASP A 177 -13.51 -3.56 11.40
C ASP A 177 -12.32 -3.40 10.44
N TRP A 178 -12.32 -2.36 9.58
CA TRP A 178 -11.35 -2.17 8.49
C TRP A 178 -9.88 -2.24 8.92
N TYR A 179 -9.56 -1.74 10.12
CA TYR A 179 -8.19 -1.75 10.67
C TYR A 179 -7.95 -2.86 11.71
N LYS A 180 -8.96 -3.69 11.99
CA LYS A 180 -8.78 -4.87 12.87
C LYS A 180 -8.26 -6.07 12.12
N SER A 181 -8.63 -6.19 10.85
CA SER A 181 -8.16 -7.22 9.93
C SER A 181 -8.25 -6.71 8.50
N VAL A 182 -7.37 -7.22 7.63
CA VAL A 182 -7.44 -6.86 6.21
C VAL A 182 -8.74 -7.40 5.62
N TYR A 183 -9.53 -6.50 5.04
CA TYR A 183 -10.75 -6.89 4.34
C TYR A 183 -10.40 -7.65 3.06
N VAL A 184 -10.82 -8.90 2.95
CA VAL A 184 -10.71 -9.71 1.74
C VAL A 184 -12.12 -9.93 1.21
N PRO A 185 -12.44 -9.51 -0.03
CA PRO A 185 -13.77 -9.71 -0.59
C PRO A 185 -14.05 -11.20 -0.78
N GLU A 186 -15.26 -11.62 -0.44
CA GLU A 186 -15.78 -12.91 -0.89
C GLU A 186 -16.10 -12.76 -2.38
N VAL A 187 -15.22 -13.27 -3.25
CA VAL A 187 -15.44 -13.26 -4.69
C VAL A 187 -16.47 -14.34 -5.00
N THR A 188 -17.74 -13.95 -5.15
CA THR A 188 -18.72 -14.84 -5.79
C THR A 188 -18.35 -14.92 -7.27
N ALA A 189 -18.28 -16.14 -7.81
CA ALA A 189 -17.85 -16.46 -9.17
C ALA A 189 -18.67 -15.80 -10.32
N GLU A 190 -19.62 -14.93 -9.99
CA GLU A 190 -20.52 -14.27 -10.95
C GLU A 190 -20.04 -12.90 -11.47
N ALA A 191 -18.89 -12.40 -11.02
CA ALA A 191 -18.41 -11.05 -11.39
C ALA A 191 -17.40 -11.02 -12.56
N GLN A 192 -17.23 -12.14 -13.27
CA GLN A 192 -16.37 -12.24 -14.46
C GLN A 192 -17.19 -12.58 -15.70
N GLY A 193 -18.16 -11.78 -16.02
CA GLY A 193 -18.94 -11.85 -17.25
C GLY A 193 -18.74 -10.61 -18.10
#